data_79d98328d26725b627dbc9286846233d
#
_entry.id   79d98328d26725b627dbc9286846233d
#
_cell.length_a   1.000
_cell.length_b   1.000
_cell.length_c   1.000
_cell.angle_alpha   90.00
_cell.angle_beta   90.00
_cell.angle_gamma   90.00
#
_symmetry.space_group_name_H-M   'P 1'
#
loop_
_entity.id
_entity.type
_entity.pdbx_description
1 polymer ?
#
loop_
_entity_poly.entity_id
_entity_poly.type
_entity_poly.pdbx_seq_one_letter_code
_entity_poly.pdbx_strand_id
1 'polypeptide(L)'
;QNLTIDNLHIIGDIFDRGPRADLILNELMNFHDVDIQWGNHDISWMGAATGNLACMCNVLRIAISYNSFDVLEDGYGINLRPLSMFAASAYRDDPCTRFKPHILDQNIYDVVDPGLVAKMHKAITVIQFKVEGQIIKRHPEYGLNHRCLLEHVDFDKGTVEVDGKTYPMLDMKFPTIDPKDPLKLTEQEAELLQTLKMSFRHSGLLHKHIKFLYSHGSMYKCCNNNLLYHGCIPLKKDGSFDDIVFYGIPYSGKALMDFVDQMVQSAYFLPESNPDKGVASDFMWYLWCGAKSPLFGKEKMTTFEHYFIEDKATHKEAMNPYYQLSEEEETCDMILKEFGLPTKGSHIINGHMPVKIKSGETPIRA
;
A
#
# COMPACT_ATOMS: atom_id res chain seq x y z
N GLN A 1 -3.76 -29.37 14.16
CA GLN A 1 -4.54 -28.16 13.94
C GLN A 1 -5.70 -28.43 12.98
N ASN A 2 -5.47 -29.06 11.82
CA ASN A 2 -6.50 -29.34 10.80
C ASN A 2 -7.69 -30.22 11.28
N LEU A 3 -7.61 -30.83 12.45
CA LEU A 3 -8.70 -31.63 13.03
C LEU A 3 -9.60 -30.84 13.99
N THR A 4 -9.21 -29.61 14.33
CA THR A 4 -9.88 -28.82 15.38
C THR A 4 -10.30 -27.42 14.91
N ILE A 5 -9.88 -27.00 13.70
CA ILE A 5 -10.20 -25.70 13.11
C ILE A 5 -10.89 -25.97 11.77
N ASP A 6 -12.16 -25.61 11.67
CA ASP A 6 -12.95 -25.84 10.46
C ASP A 6 -12.59 -24.82 9.37
N ASN A 7 -12.49 -23.55 9.74
CA ASN A 7 -12.15 -22.46 8.83
C ASN A 7 -11.12 -21.51 9.45
N LEU A 8 -10.17 -21.04 8.64
CA LEU A 8 -9.15 -20.08 9.06
C LEU A 8 -9.41 -18.73 8.38
N HIS A 9 -9.67 -17.69 9.18
CA HIS A 9 -9.84 -16.32 8.69
C HIS A 9 -8.53 -15.54 8.81
N ILE A 10 -8.05 -14.98 7.70
CA ILE A 10 -6.86 -14.12 7.67
C ILE A 10 -7.31 -12.68 7.42
N ILE A 11 -7.02 -11.78 8.35
CA ILE A 11 -7.44 -10.37 8.30
C ILE A 11 -6.42 -9.49 7.55
N GLY A 12 -5.79 -10.04 6.53
CA GLY A 12 -4.92 -9.32 5.59
C GLY A 12 -3.52 -8.99 6.10
N ASP A 13 -2.81 -8.21 5.27
CA ASP A 13 -1.42 -7.80 5.46
C ASP A 13 -0.44 -8.97 5.60
N ILE A 14 -0.68 -10.05 4.81
CA ILE A 14 0.26 -11.17 4.69
C ILE A 14 1.61 -10.66 4.15
N PHE A 15 1.56 -9.66 3.28
CA PHE A 15 2.72 -9.03 2.65
C PHE A 15 3.25 -7.79 3.39
N ASP A 16 2.93 -7.57 4.65
CA ASP A 16 3.57 -6.49 5.42
C ASP A 16 5.08 -6.83 5.57
N ARG A 17 5.82 -6.03 6.24
CA ARG A 17 7.30 -5.97 6.35
C ARG A 17 8.02 -7.27 6.75
N GLY A 18 7.31 -8.38 6.92
CA GLY A 18 7.89 -9.69 7.24
C GLY A 18 8.78 -10.23 6.11
N PRO A 19 9.80 -11.07 6.43
CA PRO A 19 10.81 -11.49 5.47
C PRO A 19 10.32 -12.52 4.44
N ARG A 20 9.32 -13.34 4.76
CA ARG A 20 8.96 -14.53 3.99
C ARG A 20 7.44 -14.75 3.87
N ALA A 21 6.72 -13.78 3.27
CA ALA A 21 5.30 -13.91 2.95
C ALA A 21 4.99 -15.10 2.02
N ASP A 22 5.94 -15.45 1.15
CA ASP A 22 5.87 -16.60 0.25
C ASP A 22 5.68 -17.93 1.00
N LEU A 23 6.38 -18.13 2.11
CA LEU A 23 6.23 -19.32 2.95
C LEU A 23 4.87 -19.36 3.66
N ILE A 24 4.39 -18.21 4.14
CA ILE A 24 3.06 -18.11 4.77
C ILE A 24 1.98 -18.50 3.76
N LEU A 25 2.03 -17.97 2.55
CA LEU A 25 1.05 -18.29 1.51
C LEU A 25 1.11 -19.77 1.08
N ASN A 26 2.30 -20.36 1.01
CA ASN A 26 2.42 -21.80 0.77
C ASN A 26 1.71 -22.63 1.84
N GLU A 27 1.84 -22.26 3.12
CA GLU A 27 1.14 -22.94 4.23
C GLU A 27 -0.38 -22.72 4.17
N LEU A 28 -0.83 -21.50 3.88
CA LEU A 28 -2.26 -21.19 3.74
C LEU A 28 -2.90 -21.96 2.58
N MET A 29 -2.19 -22.14 1.46
CA MET A 29 -2.67 -22.93 0.32
C MET A 29 -2.80 -24.43 0.62
N ASN A 30 -2.12 -24.92 1.64
CA ASN A 30 -2.23 -26.30 2.12
C ASN A 30 -3.27 -26.47 3.22
N PHE A 31 -3.86 -25.38 3.70
CA PHE A 31 -4.92 -25.45 4.69
C PHE A 31 -6.28 -25.80 4.01
N HIS A 32 -7.11 -26.61 4.67
CA HIS A 32 -8.30 -27.19 4.04
C HIS A 32 -9.43 -26.19 3.76
N ASP A 33 -9.55 -25.12 4.56
CA ASP A 33 -10.54 -24.06 4.36
C ASP A 33 -10.00 -22.73 4.93
N VAL A 34 -9.76 -21.75 4.07
CA VAL A 34 -9.21 -20.44 4.43
C VAL A 34 -9.89 -19.35 3.62
N ASP A 35 -10.17 -18.23 4.27
CA ASP A 35 -10.52 -16.98 3.59
C ASP A 35 -9.63 -15.81 4.07
N ILE A 36 -9.52 -14.81 3.22
CA ILE A 36 -8.57 -13.71 3.40
C ILE A 36 -9.30 -12.39 3.16
N GLN A 37 -9.28 -11.48 4.12
CA GLN A 37 -9.71 -10.10 3.90
C GLN A 37 -8.47 -9.29 3.52
N TRP A 38 -8.41 -8.83 2.24
CA TRP A 38 -7.22 -8.17 1.72
C TRP A 38 -6.80 -6.96 2.53
N GLY A 39 -5.51 -6.90 2.87
CA GLY A 39 -4.88 -5.73 3.46
C GLY A 39 -4.29 -4.77 2.40
N ASN A 40 -3.88 -3.58 2.82
CA ASN A 40 -3.28 -2.60 1.93
C ASN A 40 -1.93 -3.07 1.35
N HIS A 41 -1.15 -3.83 2.11
CA HIS A 41 0.07 -4.45 1.59
C HIS A 41 -0.25 -5.54 0.57
N ASP A 42 -1.26 -6.38 0.82
CA ASP A 42 -1.68 -7.42 -0.14
C ASP A 42 -2.12 -6.80 -1.46
N ILE A 43 -2.96 -5.75 -1.42
CA ILE A 43 -3.40 -5.01 -2.62
C ILE A 43 -2.21 -4.41 -3.39
N SER A 44 -1.20 -3.89 -2.71
CA SER A 44 0.01 -3.39 -3.37
C SER A 44 0.75 -4.49 -4.14
N TRP A 45 0.89 -5.68 -3.56
CA TRP A 45 1.50 -6.83 -4.24
C TRP A 45 0.63 -7.38 -5.38
N MET A 46 -0.69 -7.45 -5.18
CA MET A 46 -1.64 -7.82 -6.21
C MET A 46 -1.58 -6.84 -7.40
N GLY A 47 -1.53 -5.54 -7.14
CA GLY A 47 -1.37 -4.49 -8.15
C GLY A 47 -0.02 -4.58 -8.88
N ALA A 48 1.07 -4.82 -8.17
CA ALA A 48 2.40 -5.02 -8.76
C ALA A 48 2.41 -6.23 -9.72
N ALA A 49 1.83 -7.35 -9.31
CA ALA A 49 1.74 -8.56 -10.13
C ALA A 49 0.88 -8.37 -11.39
N THR A 50 -0.15 -7.51 -11.35
CA THR A 50 -0.94 -7.14 -12.54
C THR A 50 -0.21 -6.15 -13.45
N GLY A 51 0.89 -5.56 -12.98
CA GLY A 51 1.76 -4.66 -13.74
C GLY A 51 1.51 -3.18 -13.50
N ASN A 52 0.82 -2.80 -12.42
CA ASN A 52 0.75 -1.41 -11.97
C ASN A 52 2.12 -0.93 -11.49
N LEU A 53 2.67 0.09 -12.12
CA LEU A 53 4.03 0.57 -11.84
C LEU A 53 4.15 1.23 -10.47
N ALA A 54 3.14 1.96 -10.02
CA ALA A 54 3.17 2.61 -8.71
C ALA A 54 3.09 1.60 -7.56
N CYS A 55 2.22 0.59 -7.66
CA CYS A 55 2.17 -0.54 -6.72
C CYS A 55 3.52 -1.29 -6.70
N MET A 56 4.11 -1.55 -7.88
CA MET A 56 5.42 -2.20 -7.98
C MET A 56 6.52 -1.38 -7.30
N CYS A 57 6.59 -0.08 -7.56
CA CYS A 57 7.55 0.80 -6.91
C CYS A 57 7.33 0.84 -5.39
N ASN A 58 6.09 0.84 -4.94
CA ASN A 58 5.74 0.82 -3.52
C ASN A 58 6.22 -0.48 -2.84
N VAL A 59 5.94 -1.63 -3.44
CA VAL A 59 6.42 -2.95 -2.97
C VAL A 59 7.95 -2.95 -2.86
N LEU A 60 8.64 -2.55 -3.92
CA LEU A 60 10.11 -2.50 -3.96
C LEU A 60 10.67 -1.54 -2.92
N ARG A 61 10.12 -0.32 -2.82
CA ARG A 61 10.55 0.67 -1.83
C ARG A 61 10.42 0.14 -0.40
N ILE A 62 9.29 -0.47 -0.05
CA ILE A 62 9.05 -1.01 1.28
C ILE A 62 10.03 -2.16 1.55
N ALA A 63 10.11 -3.14 0.65
CA ALA A 63 11.01 -4.28 0.83
C ALA A 63 12.47 -3.84 1.00
N ILE A 64 12.96 -2.91 0.18
CA ILE A 64 14.32 -2.37 0.27
C ILE A 64 14.51 -1.59 1.58
N SER A 65 13.53 -0.78 1.99
CA SER A 65 13.63 0.01 3.22
C SER A 65 13.72 -0.84 4.48
N TYR A 66 13.14 -2.04 4.47
CA TYR A 66 13.17 -3.00 5.58
C TYR A 66 14.14 -4.16 5.37
N ASN A 67 14.99 -4.11 4.34
CA ASN A 67 15.96 -5.16 4.00
C ASN A 67 15.29 -6.54 3.73
N SER A 68 14.05 -6.55 3.23
CA SER A 68 13.28 -7.78 2.95
C SER A 68 13.54 -8.26 1.51
N PHE A 69 14.82 -8.48 1.16
CA PHE A 69 15.21 -8.96 -0.18
C PHE A 69 14.80 -10.41 -0.41
N ASP A 70 14.81 -11.22 0.64
CA ASP A 70 14.52 -12.67 0.58
C ASP A 70 13.16 -12.97 -0.06
N VAL A 71 12.12 -12.20 0.28
CA VAL A 71 10.80 -12.40 -0.33
C VAL A 71 10.81 -12.07 -1.81
N LEU A 72 11.59 -11.07 -2.24
CA LEU A 72 11.68 -10.67 -3.64
C LEU A 72 12.53 -11.65 -4.46
N GLU A 73 13.77 -11.88 -4.04
CA GLU A 73 14.75 -12.64 -4.82
C GLU A 73 14.59 -14.14 -4.60
N ASP A 74 14.66 -14.63 -3.37
CA ASP A 74 14.58 -16.08 -3.06
C ASP A 74 13.13 -16.60 -3.14
N GLY A 75 12.17 -15.82 -2.64
CA GLY A 75 10.76 -16.21 -2.66
C GLY A 75 10.17 -16.18 -4.05
N TYR A 76 10.26 -15.06 -4.73
CA TYR A 76 9.57 -14.84 -6.01
C TYR A 76 10.47 -14.76 -7.23
N GLY A 77 11.79 -14.81 -7.08
CA GLY A 77 12.74 -14.74 -8.20
C GLY A 77 12.74 -13.37 -8.91
N ILE A 78 12.37 -12.32 -8.19
CA ILE A 78 12.36 -10.95 -8.72
C ILE A 78 13.79 -10.41 -8.68
N ASN A 79 14.41 -10.28 -9.86
CA ASN A 79 15.80 -9.86 -9.98
C ASN A 79 15.97 -8.36 -9.73
N LEU A 80 16.66 -7.99 -8.66
CA LEU A 80 16.94 -6.60 -8.28
C LEU A 80 18.25 -6.05 -8.86
N ARG A 81 19.06 -6.87 -9.56
CA ARG A 81 20.31 -6.43 -10.18
C ARG A 81 20.16 -5.22 -11.13
N PRO A 82 19.11 -5.13 -11.99
CA PRO A 82 18.91 -3.95 -12.82
C PRO A 82 18.76 -2.67 -11.99
N LEU A 83 18.00 -2.73 -10.88
CA LEU A 83 17.84 -1.59 -9.96
C LEU A 83 19.15 -1.24 -9.26
N SER A 84 19.92 -2.22 -8.80
CA SER A 84 21.20 -1.97 -8.14
C SER A 84 22.22 -1.31 -9.08
N MET A 85 22.29 -1.76 -10.34
CA MET A 85 23.18 -1.18 -11.37
C MET A 85 22.76 0.26 -11.71
N PHE A 86 21.48 0.50 -11.93
CA PHE A 86 20.93 1.83 -12.16
C PHE A 86 21.25 2.78 -11.00
N ALA A 87 20.95 2.36 -9.76
CA ALA A 87 21.19 3.15 -8.56
C ALA A 87 22.68 3.47 -8.35
N ALA A 88 23.56 2.48 -8.52
CA ALA A 88 25.00 2.67 -8.42
C ALA A 88 25.55 3.67 -9.45
N SER A 89 24.95 3.72 -10.64
CA SER A 89 25.34 4.64 -11.70
C SER A 89 24.77 6.04 -11.49
N ALA A 90 23.43 6.15 -11.39
CA ALA A 90 22.72 7.43 -11.32
C ALA A 90 23.01 8.20 -10.02
N TYR A 91 23.15 7.48 -8.89
CA TYR A 91 23.40 8.06 -7.57
C TYR A 91 24.85 7.83 -7.10
N ARG A 92 25.81 7.74 -8.03
CA ARG A 92 27.24 7.46 -7.73
C ARG A 92 27.79 8.36 -6.63
N ASP A 93 27.60 9.67 -6.77
CA ASP A 93 28.15 10.71 -5.90
C ASP A 93 27.18 11.14 -4.78
N ASP A 94 26.11 10.40 -4.58
CA ASP A 94 25.13 10.64 -3.52
C ASP A 94 25.27 9.57 -2.43
N PRO A 95 25.55 9.96 -1.18
CA PRO A 95 25.61 9.03 -0.05
C PRO A 95 24.24 8.50 0.37
N CYS A 96 23.14 9.09 -0.09
CA CYS A 96 21.75 8.71 0.20
C CYS A 96 21.48 8.45 1.68
N THR A 97 22.04 9.26 2.57
CA THR A 97 22.10 9.00 4.02
C THR A 97 20.74 8.83 4.69
N ARG A 98 19.70 9.46 4.14
CA ARG A 98 18.32 9.39 4.65
C ARG A 98 17.55 8.15 4.20
N PHE A 99 18.13 7.37 3.30
CA PHE A 99 17.53 6.18 2.69
C PHE A 99 18.17 4.87 3.17
N LYS A 100 18.90 4.92 4.29
CA LYS A 100 19.47 3.71 4.89
C LYS A 100 18.38 2.73 5.29
N PRO A 101 18.59 1.42 5.05
CA PRO A 101 17.60 0.42 5.41
C PRO A 101 17.40 0.31 6.93
N HIS A 102 16.20 -0.02 7.33
CA HIS A 102 15.84 -0.38 8.70
C HIS A 102 15.98 -1.89 8.85
N ILE A 103 16.99 -2.34 9.57
CA ILE A 103 17.19 -3.76 9.85
C ILE A 103 16.45 -4.08 11.15
N LEU A 104 15.34 -4.82 11.05
CA LEU A 104 14.49 -5.15 12.19
C LEU A 104 15.16 -6.20 13.11
N ASP A 105 15.83 -7.19 12.52
CA ASP A 105 16.58 -8.22 13.23
C ASP A 105 17.78 -8.67 12.40
N GLN A 106 19.00 -8.47 12.93
CA GLN A 106 20.25 -8.82 12.25
C GLN A 106 20.48 -10.34 12.11
N ASN A 107 19.75 -11.15 12.85
CA ASN A 107 19.88 -12.61 12.78
C ASN A 107 18.96 -13.23 11.70
N ILE A 108 17.99 -12.48 11.20
CA ILE A 108 16.98 -12.98 10.25
C ILE A 108 17.28 -12.48 8.84
N TYR A 109 17.88 -11.29 8.71
CA TYR A 109 18.09 -10.64 7.41
C TYR A 109 19.56 -10.75 6.98
N ASP A 110 19.77 -10.97 5.68
CA ASP A 110 21.10 -11.04 5.08
C ASP A 110 21.90 -9.74 5.23
N VAL A 111 23.24 -9.92 5.28
CA VAL A 111 24.18 -8.80 5.30
C VAL A 111 24.25 -8.19 3.90
N VAL A 112 23.85 -6.93 3.79
CA VAL A 112 23.87 -6.16 2.54
C VAL A 112 24.85 -4.98 2.65
N ASP A 113 25.30 -4.46 1.50
CA ASP A 113 26.00 -3.17 1.45
C ASP A 113 25.01 -2.03 1.73
N PRO A 114 25.05 -1.39 2.93
CA PRO A 114 24.08 -0.35 3.28
C PRO A 114 24.15 0.87 2.35
N GLY A 115 25.32 1.13 1.74
CA GLY A 115 25.50 2.25 0.81
C GLY A 115 24.78 2.02 -0.52
N LEU A 116 24.90 0.80 -1.06
CA LEU A 116 24.18 0.42 -2.28
C LEU A 116 22.68 0.34 -2.05
N VAL A 117 22.27 -0.26 -0.93
CA VAL A 117 20.82 -0.35 -0.57
C VAL A 117 20.21 1.04 -0.40
N ALA A 118 20.91 1.99 0.22
CA ALA A 118 20.44 3.37 0.35
C ALA A 118 20.25 4.04 -1.03
N LYS A 119 21.15 3.80 -1.99
CA LYS A 119 21.02 4.28 -3.38
C LYS A 119 19.82 3.63 -4.09
N MET A 120 19.65 2.32 -3.95
CA MET A 120 18.49 1.60 -4.51
C MET A 120 17.18 2.13 -3.93
N HIS A 121 17.14 2.34 -2.61
CA HIS A 121 15.98 2.88 -1.92
C HIS A 121 15.63 4.28 -2.42
N LYS A 122 16.61 5.20 -2.52
CA LYS A 122 16.38 6.54 -3.06
C LYS A 122 15.93 6.50 -4.51
N ALA A 123 16.58 5.70 -5.35
CA ALA A 123 16.27 5.58 -6.77
C ALA A 123 14.81 5.15 -6.98
N ILE A 124 14.38 4.05 -6.35
CA ILE A 124 13.01 3.56 -6.49
C ILE A 124 11.98 4.51 -5.88
N THR A 125 12.33 5.23 -4.80
CA THR A 125 11.46 6.23 -4.17
C THR A 125 11.22 7.42 -5.10
N VAL A 126 12.26 7.94 -5.75
CA VAL A 126 12.11 9.05 -6.72
C VAL A 126 11.28 8.61 -7.92
N ILE A 127 11.54 7.41 -8.45
CA ILE A 127 10.73 6.84 -9.54
C ILE A 127 9.27 6.66 -9.10
N GLN A 128 9.04 6.19 -7.86
CA GLN A 128 7.68 6.06 -7.30
C GLN A 128 6.93 7.38 -7.32
N PHE A 129 7.53 8.48 -6.86
CA PHE A 129 6.87 9.79 -6.86
C PHE A 129 6.51 10.26 -8.28
N LYS A 130 7.34 9.96 -9.28
CA LYS A 130 7.02 10.27 -10.67
C LYS A 130 5.80 9.49 -11.16
N VAL A 131 5.77 8.17 -10.99
CA VAL A 131 4.65 7.34 -11.48
C VAL A 131 3.37 7.57 -10.67
N GLU A 132 3.46 7.84 -9.36
CA GLU A 132 2.32 8.26 -8.54
C GLU A 132 1.74 9.58 -9.04
N GLY A 133 2.58 10.59 -9.29
CA GLY A 133 2.16 11.87 -9.84
C GLY A 133 1.47 11.72 -11.19
N GLN A 134 1.94 10.83 -12.06
CA GLN A 134 1.28 10.53 -13.33
C GLN A 134 -0.11 9.90 -13.15
N ILE A 135 -0.32 9.03 -12.14
CA ILE A 135 -1.65 8.50 -11.80
C ILE A 135 -2.56 9.63 -11.31
N ILE A 136 -2.08 10.47 -10.40
CA ILE A 136 -2.85 11.60 -9.85
C ILE A 136 -3.32 12.54 -10.97
N LYS A 137 -2.47 12.80 -11.97
CA LYS A 137 -2.83 13.62 -13.14
C LYS A 137 -3.90 12.97 -14.02
N ARG A 138 -3.91 11.63 -14.12
CA ARG A 138 -4.96 10.90 -14.87
C ARG A 138 -6.28 10.82 -14.10
N HIS A 139 -6.23 10.85 -12.76
CA HIS A 139 -7.35 10.65 -11.87
C HIS A 139 -7.52 11.80 -10.86
N PRO A 140 -7.89 13.01 -11.33
CA PRO A 140 -8.09 14.15 -10.44
C PRO A 140 -9.23 13.90 -9.42
N GLU A 141 -10.16 12.99 -9.72
CA GLU A 141 -11.23 12.56 -8.83
C GLU A 141 -10.73 11.87 -7.55
N TYR A 142 -9.49 11.39 -7.52
CA TYR A 142 -8.88 10.82 -6.31
C TYR A 142 -8.57 11.86 -5.23
N GLY A 143 -8.54 13.16 -5.59
CA GLY A 143 -8.30 14.24 -4.64
C GLY A 143 -6.89 14.26 -4.04
N LEU A 144 -5.91 13.64 -4.71
CA LEU A 144 -4.55 13.42 -4.19
C LEU A 144 -3.51 14.44 -4.69
N ASN A 145 -3.92 15.59 -5.23
CA ASN A 145 -2.98 16.60 -5.76
C ASN A 145 -1.93 17.07 -4.73
N HIS A 146 -2.28 17.08 -3.45
CA HIS A 146 -1.35 17.39 -2.36
C HIS A 146 -0.16 16.43 -2.24
N ARG A 147 -0.21 15.25 -2.90
CA ARG A 147 0.91 14.29 -2.95
C ARG A 147 1.88 14.54 -4.10
N CYS A 148 1.56 15.38 -5.09
CA CYS A 148 2.44 15.71 -6.22
C CYS A 148 3.57 16.65 -5.80
N LEU A 149 4.24 16.41 -4.66
CA LEU A 149 5.19 17.34 -4.08
C LEU A 149 6.43 17.59 -4.95
N LEU A 150 6.81 16.69 -5.86
CA LEU A 150 7.88 16.97 -6.84
C LEU A 150 7.60 18.20 -7.72
N GLU A 151 6.34 18.49 -8.03
CA GLU A 151 5.95 19.68 -8.80
C GLU A 151 5.99 20.98 -7.96
N HIS A 152 6.01 20.84 -6.64
CA HIS A 152 6.05 21.95 -5.69
C HIS A 152 7.48 22.26 -5.20
N VAL A 153 8.50 21.56 -5.72
CA VAL A 153 9.91 21.81 -5.38
C VAL A 153 10.44 22.99 -6.18
N ASP A 154 10.97 23.97 -5.46
CA ASP A 154 11.84 25.00 -6.05
C ASP A 154 13.30 24.48 -6.03
N PHE A 155 13.72 23.94 -7.18
CA PHE A 155 15.04 23.30 -7.31
C PHE A 155 16.19 24.29 -7.19
N ASP A 156 15.97 25.58 -7.47
CA ASP A 156 16.99 26.64 -7.36
C ASP A 156 17.18 27.07 -5.90
N LYS A 157 16.10 27.16 -5.14
CA LYS A 157 16.13 27.55 -3.72
C LYS A 157 16.29 26.38 -2.76
N GLY A 158 16.08 25.14 -3.21
CA GLY A 158 16.13 23.98 -2.35
C GLY A 158 14.97 23.93 -1.35
N THR A 159 13.77 24.31 -1.77
CA THR A 159 12.59 24.36 -0.93
C THR A 159 11.40 23.63 -1.57
N VAL A 160 10.41 23.23 -0.78
CA VAL A 160 9.18 22.63 -1.25
C VAL A 160 7.98 23.29 -0.54
N GLU A 161 6.90 23.49 -1.30
CA GLU A 161 5.64 23.96 -0.72
C GLU A 161 4.75 22.78 -0.31
N VAL A 162 4.31 22.77 0.96
CA VAL A 162 3.37 21.78 1.52
C VAL A 162 2.29 22.52 2.28
N ASP A 163 1.02 22.27 1.90
CA ASP A 163 -0.16 22.87 2.52
C ASP A 163 -0.06 24.42 2.63
N GLY A 164 0.47 25.08 1.55
CA GLY A 164 0.62 26.53 1.45
C GLY A 164 1.77 27.13 2.26
N LYS A 165 2.67 26.31 2.81
CA LYS A 165 3.89 26.73 3.52
C LYS A 165 5.14 26.21 2.84
N THR A 166 6.18 26.99 2.81
CA THR A 166 7.47 26.64 2.22
C THR A 166 8.41 26.08 3.27
N TYR A 167 9.01 24.92 2.98
CA TYR A 167 9.96 24.22 3.85
C TYR A 167 11.30 24.02 3.14
N PRO A 168 12.44 24.14 3.82
CA PRO A 168 13.73 23.76 3.29
C PRO A 168 13.80 22.25 3.09
N MET A 169 14.40 21.82 2.00
CA MET A 169 14.62 20.41 1.72
C MET A 169 15.95 19.93 2.31
N LEU A 170 15.91 18.73 2.90
CA LEU A 170 17.08 18.08 3.50
C LEU A 170 18.03 17.46 2.49
N ASP A 171 17.54 17.20 1.29
CA ASP A 171 18.30 16.58 0.21
C ASP A 171 17.80 17.10 -1.15
N MET A 172 18.72 17.64 -1.95
CA MET A 172 18.45 18.20 -3.27
C MET A 172 19.17 17.45 -4.39
N LYS A 173 19.74 16.28 -4.10
CA LYS A 173 20.40 15.44 -5.10
C LYS A 173 19.39 14.60 -5.88
N PHE A 174 18.90 15.13 -6.97
CA PHE A 174 17.93 14.47 -7.85
C PHE A 174 18.50 14.30 -9.27
N PRO A 175 19.44 13.37 -9.50
CA PRO A 175 20.15 13.24 -10.76
C PRO A 175 19.27 12.88 -11.96
N THR A 176 18.06 12.40 -11.72
CA THR A 176 17.13 11.92 -12.75
C THR A 176 15.87 12.79 -12.89
N ILE A 177 15.78 13.91 -12.15
CA ILE A 177 14.64 14.83 -12.24
C ILE A 177 14.97 15.98 -13.20
N ASP A 178 14.10 16.21 -14.17
CA ASP A 178 14.08 17.46 -14.95
C ASP A 178 13.20 18.49 -14.19
N PRO A 179 13.76 19.62 -13.71
CA PRO A 179 12.98 20.64 -13.01
C PRO A 179 11.81 21.23 -13.81
N LYS A 180 11.83 21.13 -15.14
CA LYS A 180 10.75 21.62 -16.02
C LYS A 180 9.61 20.61 -16.19
N ASP A 181 9.89 19.34 -15.97
CA ASP A 181 8.91 18.25 -16.03
C ASP A 181 9.27 17.17 -14.99
N PRO A 182 9.06 17.47 -13.69
CA PRO A 182 9.59 16.64 -12.60
C PRO A 182 8.94 15.24 -12.51
N LEU A 183 7.79 15.03 -13.14
CA LEU A 183 7.11 13.74 -13.19
C LEU A 183 7.52 12.88 -14.39
N LYS A 184 8.32 13.41 -15.31
CA LYS A 184 8.79 12.67 -16.48
C LYS A 184 9.83 11.62 -16.08
N LEU A 185 9.64 10.41 -16.54
CA LEU A 185 10.66 9.36 -16.45
C LEU A 185 11.77 9.62 -17.46
N THR A 186 13.02 9.38 -17.05
CA THR A 186 14.11 9.26 -18.01
C THR A 186 13.98 7.97 -18.83
N GLU A 187 14.66 7.88 -19.98
CA GLU A 187 14.71 6.64 -20.77
C GLU A 187 15.18 5.45 -19.90
N GLN A 188 16.23 5.64 -19.13
CA GLN A 188 16.80 4.61 -18.26
C GLN A 188 15.83 4.19 -17.15
N GLU A 189 15.07 5.11 -16.55
CA GLU A 189 14.02 4.80 -15.58
C GLU A 189 12.88 4.01 -16.22
N ALA A 190 12.46 4.37 -17.43
CA ALA A 190 11.42 3.67 -18.17
C ALA A 190 11.84 2.24 -18.53
N GLU A 191 13.07 2.04 -19.01
CA GLU A 191 13.63 0.71 -19.29
C GLU A 191 13.76 -0.15 -18.03
N LEU A 192 14.23 0.46 -16.92
CA LEU A 192 14.30 -0.20 -15.62
C LEU A 192 12.92 -0.68 -15.17
N LEU A 193 11.91 0.20 -15.21
CA LEU A 193 10.55 -0.15 -14.80
C LEU A 193 9.96 -1.28 -15.68
N GLN A 194 10.21 -1.29 -16.99
CA GLN A 194 9.77 -2.39 -17.85
C GLN A 194 10.47 -3.70 -17.48
N THR A 195 11.76 -3.67 -17.21
CA THR A 195 12.53 -4.85 -16.78
C THR A 195 12.01 -5.41 -15.45
N LEU A 196 11.78 -4.56 -14.46
CA LEU A 196 11.22 -4.96 -13.18
C LEU A 196 9.78 -5.49 -13.34
N LYS A 197 8.94 -4.82 -14.13
CA LYS A 197 7.57 -5.27 -14.44
C LYS A 197 7.57 -6.67 -15.05
N MET A 198 8.49 -6.97 -15.96
CA MET A 198 8.62 -8.30 -16.54
C MET A 198 9.03 -9.34 -15.49
N SER A 199 9.90 -8.99 -14.53
CA SER A 199 10.25 -9.89 -13.42
C SER A 199 9.03 -10.25 -12.56
N PHE A 200 8.20 -9.27 -12.20
CA PHE A 200 6.96 -9.51 -11.47
C PHE A 200 5.97 -10.37 -12.30
N ARG A 201 5.80 -10.07 -13.59
CA ARG A 201 4.88 -10.80 -14.48
C ARG A 201 5.31 -12.22 -14.80
N HIS A 202 6.60 -12.53 -14.73
CA HIS A 202 7.12 -13.87 -15.04
C HIS A 202 7.37 -14.73 -13.80
N SER A 203 7.18 -14.20 -12.59
CA SER A 203 7.28 -14.97 -11.36
C SER A 203 6.10 -15.95 -11.22
N GLY A 204 6.33 -17.20 -11.54
CA GLY A 204 5.28 -18.24 -11.50
C GLY A 204 4.72 -18.46 -10.10
N LEU A 205 5.58 -18.42 -9.05
CA LEU A 205 5.14 -18.56 -7.67
C LEU A 205 4.32 -17.35 -7.22
N LEU A 206 4.75 -16.12 -7.56
CA LEU A 206 3.97 -14.92 -7.26
C LEU A 206 2.57 -15.01 -7.87
N HIS A 207 2.47 -15.36 -9.16
CA HIS A 207 1.18 -15.50 -9.82
C HIS A 207 0.29 -16.58 -9.20
N LYS A 208 0.88 -17.68 -8.73
CA LYS A 208 0.14 -18.73 -8.01
C LYS A 208 -0.46 -18.18 -6.70
N HIS A 209 0.33 -17.42 -5.93
CA HIS A 209 -0.10 -16.80 -4.69
C HIS A 209 -1.14 -15.68 -4.93
N ILE A 210 -0.93 -14.84 -5.92
CA ILE A 210 -1.89 -13.78 -6.27
C ILE A 210 -3.22 -14.38 -6.72
N LYS A 211 -3.21 -15.45 -7.52
CA LYS A 211 -4.43 -16.17 -7.89
C LYS A 211 -5.14 -16.74 -6.65
N PHE A 212 -4.39 -17.25 -5.68
CA PHE A 212 -4.94 -17.72 -4.42
C PHE A 212 -5.61 -16.57 -3.64
N LEU A 213 -4.96 -15.39 -3.53
CA LEU A 213 -5.56 -14.21 -2.91
C LEU A 213 -6.87 -13.78 -3.60
N TYR A 214 -6.95 -13.87 -4.92
CA TYR A 214 -8.20 -13.56 -5.64
C TYR A 214 -9.29 -14.60 -5.43
N SER A 215 -8.93 -15.88 -5.34
CA SER A 215 -9.91 -16.97 -5.23
C SER A 215 -10.44 -17.20 -3.81
N HIS A 216 -9.69 -16.79 -2.78
CA HIS A 216 -10.01 -16.98 -1.35
C HIS A 216 -10.14 -15.65 -0.61
N GLY A 217 -9.96 -14.53 -1.30
CA GLY A 217 -9.96 -13.20 -0.70
C GLY A 217 -11.15 -12.35 -1.11
N SER A 218 -11.43 -11.36 -0.27
CA SER A 218 -12.46 -10.33 -0.48
C SER A 218 -12.17 -9.11 0.38
N MET A 219 -12.93 -8.03 0.17
CA MET A 219 -12.83 -6.85 1.03
C MET A 219 -13.40 -7.07 2.43
N TYR A 220 -14.39 -7.94 2.57
CA TYR A 220 -14.98 -8.28 3.86
C TYR A 220 -15.61 -9.70 3.82
N LYS A 221 -15.87 -10.24 4.98
CA LYS A 221 -16.59 -11.51 5.18
C LYS A 221 -17.58 -11.40 6.32
N CYS A 222 -18.80 -11.92 6.10
CA CYS A 222 -19.75 -12.17 7.18
C CYS A 222 -19.71 -13.66 7.49
N CYS A 223 -19.36 -14.03 8.72
CA CYS A 223 -19.30 -15.44 9.16
C CYS A 223 -19.69 -15.57 10.62
N ASN A 224 -20.60 -16.49 10.93
CA ASN A 224 -21.07 -16.76 12.31
C ASN A 224 -21.47 -15.48 13.08
N ASN A 225 -22.23 -14.59 12.42
CA ASN A 225 -22.62 -13.27 12.90
C ASN A 225 -21.45 -12.29 13.13
N ASN A 226 -20.23 -12.62 12.72
CA ASN A 226 -19.11 -11.69 12.78
C ASN A 226 -18.92 -11.02 11.42
N LEU A 227 -18.52 -9.76 11.45
CA LEU A 227 -18.09 -8.98 10.29
C LEU A 227 -16.57 -8.85 10.33
N LEU A 228 -15.90 -9.38 9.31
CA LEU A 228 -14.46 -9.39 9.18
C LEU A 228 -14.03 -8.48 8.01
N TYR A 229 -13.11 -7.58 8.21
CA TYR A 229 -12.45 -6.76 7.18
C TYR A 229 -11.09 -6.25 7.68
N HIS A 230 -10.23 -5.82 6.77
CA HIS A 230 -8.86 -5.47 7.16
C HIS A 230 -8.74 -4.13 7.89
N GLY A 231 -9.15 -3.03 7.28
CA GLY A 231 -8.86 -1.67 7.74
C GLY A 231 -10.02 -0.99 8.45
N CYS A 232 -10.81 -0.21 7.73
CA CYS A 232 -11.94 0.55 8.27
C CYS A 232 -13.11 0.60 7.30
N ILE A 233 -14.26 1.03 7.80
CA ILE A 233 -15.37 1.52 6.99
C ILE A 233 -15.40 3.02 7.19
N PRO A 234 -15.06 3.84 6.17
CA PRO A 234 -14.89 5.27 6.33
C PRO A 234 -16.13 5.95 6.90
N LEU A 235 -15.93 6.75 7.95
CA LEU A 235 -16.97 7.53 8.61
C LEU A 235 -16.65 9.02 8.56
N LYS A 236 -17.71 9.85 8.57
CA LYS A 236 -17.64 11.28 8.83
C LYS A 236 -17.53 11.54 10.33
N LYS A 237 -17.17 12.76 10.71
CA LYS A 237 -17.06 13.17 12.12
C LYS A 237 -18.38 13.11 12.90
N ASP A 238 -19.52 13.15 12.19
CA ASP A 238 -20.85 13.02 12.78
C ASP A 238 -21.30 11.56 12.96
N GLY A 239 -20.44 10.60 12.63
CA GLY A 239 -20.71 9.17 12.74
C GLY A 239 -21.41 8.56 11.53
N SER A 240 -21.87 9.33 10.56
CA SER A 240 -22.44 8.79 9.33
C SER A 240 -21.37 8.19 8.41
N PHE A 241 -21.78 7.25 7.54
CA PHE A 241 -20.87 6.70 6.53
C PHE A 241 -20.36 7.80 5.60
N ASP A 242 -19.06 7.79 5.32
CA ASP A 242 -18.46 8.74 4.37
C ASP A 242 -18.62 8.22 2.94
N ASP A 243 -18.94 9.14 2.03
CA ASP A 243 -19.16 8.84 0.62
C ASP A 243 -17.87 9.05 -0.17
N ILE A 244 -17.55 8.08 -1.02
CA ILE A 244 -16.57 8.25 -2.09
C ILE A 244 -17.34 8.34 -3.40
N VAL A 245 -17.07 9.39 -4.18
CA VAL A 245 -17.72 9.59 -5.47
C VAL A 245 -16.77 9.14 -6.57
N PHE A 246 -17.15 8.07 -7.27
CA PHE A 246 -16.48 7.62 -8.49
C PHE A 246 -17.44 7.72 -9.67
N TYR A 247 -17.00 8.38 -10.75
CA TYR A 247 -17.82 8.56 -11.98
C TYR A 247 -19.19 9.18 -11.71
N GLY A 248 -19.28 10.07 -10.71
CA GLY A 248 -20.53 10.72 -10.32
C GLY A 248 -21.46 9.87 -9.45
N ILE A 249 -21.07 8.66 -9.07
CA ILE A 249 -21.84 7.76 -8.21
C ILE A 249 -21.20 7.75 -6.81
N PRO A 250 -21.96 8.08 -5.76
CA PRO A 250 -21.49 7.97 -4.38
C PRO A 250 -21.58 6.51 -3.89
N TYR A 251 -20.53 6.05 -3.21
CA TYR A 251 -20.46 4.77 -2.55
C TYR A 251 -20.09 4.98 -1.08
N SER A 252 -20.80 4.32 -0.16
CA SER A 252 -20.53 4.36 1.27
C SER A 252 -20.88 3.04 1.93
N GLY A 253 -20.40 2.81 3.16
CA GLY A 253 -20.70 1.62 3.94
C GLY A 253 -20.44 0.32 3.16
N LYS A 254 -21.41 -0.60 3.17
CA LYS A 254 -21.32 -1.88 2.44
C LYS A 254 -21.18 -1.69 0.93
N ALA A 255 -21.91 -0.73 0.34
CA ALA A 255 -21.83 -0.47 -1.11
C ALA A 255 -20.42 -0.02 -1.53
N LEU A 256 -19.68 0.71 -0.68
CA LEU A 256 -18.29 1.04 -0.92
C LEU A 256 -17.41 -0.22 -0.90
N MET A 257 -17.59 -1.11 0.07
CA MET A 257 -16.81 -2.35 0.15
C MET A 257 -17.05 -3.25 -1.07
N ASP A 258 -18.31 -3.38 -1.50
CA ASP A 258 -18.68 -4.14 -2.70
C ASP A 258 -18.07 -3.52 -3.98
N PHE A 259 -18.09 -2.19 -4.10
CA PHE A 259 -17.49 -1.47 -5.22
C PHE A 259 -15.96 -1.67 -5.27
N VAL A 260 -15.28 -1.54 -4.12
CA VAL A 260 -13.82 -1.76 -4.02
C VAL A 260 -13.47 -3.19 -4.40
N ASP A 261 -14.21 -4.19 -3.92
CA ASP A 261 -14.00 -5.59 -4.29
C ASP A 261 -14.10 -5.77 -5.81
N GLN A 262 -15.17 -5.22 -6.43
CA GLN A 262 -15.36 -5.28 -7.88
C GLN A 262 -14.20 -4.62 -8.65
N MET A 263 -13.68 -3.48 -8.19
CA MET A 263 -12.55 -2.80 -8.83
C MET A 263 -11.27 -3.63 -8.72
N VAL A 264 -10.98 -4.21 -7.56
CA VAL A 264 -9.84 -5.11 -7.36
C VAL A 264 -9.93 -6.34 -8.27
N GLN A 265 -11.10 -6.97 -8.36
CA GLN A 265 -11.35 -8.09 -9.28
C GLN A 265 -11.15 -7.66 -10.75
N SER A 266 -11.67 -6.49 -11.12
CA SER A 266 -11.56 -5.94 -12.48
C SER A 266 -10.11 -5.71 -12.90
N ALA A 267 -9.25 -5.23 -12.01
CA ALA A 267 -7.83 -5.03 -12.28
C ALA A 267 -7.11 -6.31 -12.73
N TYR A 268 -7.56 -7.46 -12.26
CA TYR A 268 -6.96 -8.76 -12.58
C TYR A 268 -7.65 -9.47 -13.75
N PHE A 269 -8.99 -9.59 -13.70
CA PHE A 269 -9.75 -10.46 -14.60
C PHE A 269 -10.12 -9.81 -15.93
N LEU A 270 -10.17 -8.47 -16.02
CA LEU A 270 -10.45 -7.84 -17.31
C LEU A 270 -9.30 -8.10 -18.30
N PRO A 271 -9.62 -8.30 -19.60
CA PRO A 271 -8.60 -8.45 -20.62
C PRO A 271 -7.83 -7.14 -20.84
N GLU A 272 -6.58 -7.22 -21.30
CA GLU A 272 -5.73 -6.03 -21.56
C GLU A 272 -6.35 -5.05 -22.58
N SER A 273 -7.25 -5.53 -23.43
CA SER A 273 -7.97 -4.70 -24.41
C SER A 273 -9.12 -3.89 -23.81
N ASN A 274 -9.53 -4.18 -22.57
CA ASN A 274 -10.62 -3.44 -21.94
C ASN A 274 -10.06 -2.13 -21.31
N PRO A 275 -10.59 -0.95 -21.68
CA PRO A 275 -10.11 0.34 -21.15
C PRO A 275 -10.28 0.45 -19.63
N ASP A 276 -11.30 -0.19 -19.05
CA ASP A 276 -11.57 -0.13 -17.61
C ASP A 276 -10.50 -0.86 -16.79
N LYS A 277 -9.73 -1.76 -17.41
CA LYS A 277 -8.61 -2.43 -16.73
C LYS A 277 -7.55 -1.45 -16.24
N GLY A 278 -7.21 -0.45 -17.06
CA GLY A 278 -6.25 0.59 -16.68
C GLY A 278 -6.73 1.41 -15.48
N VAL A 279 -8.00 1.77 -15.49
CA VAL A 279 -8.65 2.51 -14.38
C VAL A 279 -8.67 1.67 -13.11
N ALA A 280 -9.08 0.40 -13.21
CA ALA A 280 -9.08 -0.52 -12.08
C ALA A 280 -7.67 -0.78 -11.53
N SER A 281 -6.68 -0.86 -12.40
CA SER A 281 -5.28 -1.00 -12.01
C SER A 281 -4.78 0.24 -11.24
N ASP A 282 -5.05 1.46 -11.71
CA ASP A 282 -4.69 2.69 -11.01
C ASP A 282 -5.45 2.82 -9.69
N PHE A 283 -6.68 2.30 -9.61
CA PHE A 283 -7.45 2.26 -8.38
C PHE A 283 -6.82 1.37 -7.30
N MET A 284 -6.13 0.29 -7.65
CA MET A 284 -5.38 -0.51 -6.66
C MET A 284 -4.30 0.32 -5.96
N TRP A 285 -3.63 1.21 -6.68
CA TRP A 285 -2.71 2.16 -6.04
C TRP A 285 -3.45 3.17 -5.16
N TYR A 286 -4.63 3.67 -5.58
CA TYR A 286 -5.45 4.55 -4.74
C TYR A 286 -5.79 3.88 -3.39
N LEU A 287 -6.07 2.58 -3.38
CA LEU A 287 -6.39 1.86 -2.14
C LEU A 287 -5.23 1.87 -1.13
N TRP A 288 -4.00 2.01 -1.60
CA TRP A 288 -2.82 2.13 -0.75
C TRP A 288 -2.77 3.46 0.02
N CYS A 289 -3.17 4.59 -0.56
CA CYS A 289 -2.90 5.93 -0.02
C CYS A 289 -4.08 6.91 -0.07
N GLY A 290 -5.22 6.52 -0.62
CA GLY A 290 -6.39 7.37 -0.76
C GLY A 290 -7.07 7.66 0.58
N ALA A 291 -7.41 8.93 0.83
CA ALA A 291 -7.98 9.39 2.11
C ALA A 291 -9.26 8.66 2.53
N LYS A 292 -10.03 8.17 1.57
CA LYS A 292 -11.30 7.45 1.82
C LYS A 292 -11.19 5.95 1.54
N SER A 293 -9.95 5.46 1.35
CA SER A 293 -9.72 4.03 1.17
C SER A 293 -10.02 3.27 2.46
N PRO A 294 -10.87 2.24 2.41
CA PRO A 294 -11.16 1.39 3.56
C PRO A 294 -9.93 0.59 4.03
N LEU A 295 -8.89 0.49 3.20
CA LEU A 295 -7.66 -0.22 3.52
C LEU A 295 -6.57 0.69 4.12
N PHE A 296 -6.62 2.00 3.84
CA PHE A 296 -5.63 2.95 4.36
C PHE A 296 -6.07 3.59 5.68
N GLY A 297 -7.33 4.00 5.79
CA GLY A 297 -7.93 4.50 7.03
C GLY A 297 -7.34 5.78 7.59
N LYS A 298 -6.69 6.62 6.77
CA LYS A 298 -6.13 7.92 7.17
C LYS A 298 -6.48 8.98 6.13
N GLU A 299 -6.48 10.24 6.54
CA GLU A 299 -6.81 11.37 5.67
C GLU A 299 -5.68 11.72 4.69
N LYS A 300 -4.42 11.43 5.05
CA LYS A 300 -3.22 11.77 4.28
C LYS A 300 -2.11 10.76 4.54
N MET A 301 -1.38 10.42 3.49
CA MET A 301 -0.12 9.66 3.60
C MET A 301 1.06 10.58 3.31
N THR A 302 2.02 10.66 4.22
CA THR A 302 3.18 11.56 4.18
C THR A 302 4.48 10.82 3.87
N THR A 303 4.66 10.38 2.63
CA THR A 303 5.87 9.64 2.23
C THR A 303 7.02 10.57 1.87
N PHE A 304 6.77 11.58 1.02
CA PHE A 304 7.79 12.54 0.58
C PHE A 304 8.33 13.35 1.75
N GLU A 305 7.44 13.81 2.61
CA GLU A 305 7.75 14.66 3.77
C GLU A 305 8.73 13.96 4.71
N HIS A 306 8.55 12.66 4.97
CA HIS A 306 9.46 11.89 5.83
C HIS A 306 10.90 11.81 5.29
N TYR A 307 11.08 11.80 3.98
CA TYR A 307 12.43 11.75 3.39
C TYR A 307 13.08 13.12 3.29
N PHE A 308 12.30 14.16 2.96
CA PHE A 308 12.87 15.41 2.46
C PHE A 308 12.61 16.64 3.32
N ILE A 309 11.76 16.56 4.36
CA ILE A 309 11.44 17.69 5.24
C ILE A 309 11.77 17.34 6.68
N GLU A 310 12.38 18.27 7.41
CA GLU A 310 12.74 18.05 8.82
C GLU A 310 11.56 18.29 9.78
N ASP A 311 10.69 19.24 9.43
CA ASP A 311 9.56 19.62 10.27
C ASP A 311 8.55 18.48 10.41
N LYS A 312 8.52 17.86 11.60
CA LYS A 312 7.62 16.75 11.93
C LYS A 312 6.14 17.12 11.90
N ALA A 313 5.80 18.40 11.86
CA ALA A 313 4.41 18.81 11.67
C ALA A 313 3.87 18.38 10.30
N THR A 314 4.74 18.32 9.27
CA THR A 314 4.38 17.84 7.93
C THR A 314 4.23 16.32 7.86
N HIS A 315 4.72 15.58 8.86
CA HIS A 315 4.67 14.11 8.91
C HIS A 315 3.39 13.56 9.56
N LYS A 316 2.49 14.45 10.02
CA LYS A 316 1.26 14.01 10.68
C LYS A 316 0.26 13.44 9.69
N GLU A 317 -0.24 12.27 10.03
CA GLU A 317 -1.28 11.55 9.29
C GLU A 317 -2.50 11.40 10.20
N ALA A 318 -3.55 12.19 9.95
CA ALA A 318 -4.79 12.09 10.72
C ALA A 318 -5.51 10.79 10.38
N MET A 319 -6.00 10.12 11.42
CA MET A 319 -6.81 8.90 11.26
C MET A 319 -8.22 9.24 10.80
N ASN A 320 -8.83 8.33 10.04
CA ASN A 320 -10.26 8.41 9.76
C ASN A 320 -11.07 8.40 11.07
N PRO A 321 -12.15 9.17 11.19
CA PRO A 321 -13.01 9.18 12.39
C PRO A 321 -13.47 7.80 12.85
N TYR A 322 -13.55 6.82 11.94
CA TYR A 322 -13.85 5.42 12.24
C TYR A 322 -13.08 4.90 13.47
N TYR A 323 -11.79 5.14 13.55
CA TYR A 323 -10.94 4.56 14.62
C TYR A 323 -11.27 5.06 16.02
N GLN A 324 -11.84 6.26 16.13
CA GLN A 324 -12.35 6.78 17.39
C GLN A 324 -13.80 6.33 17.63
N LEU A 325 -14.64 6.45 16.60
CA LEU A 325 -16.08 6.17 16.72
C LEU A 325 -16.38 4.68 16.87
N SER A 326 -15.55 3.79 16.34
CA SER A 326 -15.71 2.33 16.51
C SER A 326 -15.44 1.83 17.93
N GLU A 327 -15.08 2.70 18.86
CA GLU A 327 -15.04 2.40 20.29
C GLU A 327 -16.44 2.55 20.95
N GLU A 328 -17.44 3.04 20.22
CA GLU A 328 -18.80 3.26 20.68
C GLU A 328 -19.75 2.13 20.16
N GLU A 329 -20.52 1.52 21.05
CA GLU A 329 -21.46 0.42 20.73
C GLU A 329 -22.45 0.83 19.61
N GLU A 330 -22.95 2.08 19.65
CA GLU A 330 -23.91 2.59 18.67
C GLU A 330 -23.33 2.62 17.23
N THR A 331 -22.04 2.95 17.10
CA THR A 331 -21.34 2.92 15.82
C THR A 331 -21.14 1.49 15.33
N CYS A 332 -20.76 0.58 16.20
CA CYS A 332 -20.62 -0.84 15.85
C CYS A 332 -21.97 -1.43 15.42
N ASP A 333 -23.04 -1.11 16.13
CA ASP A 333 -24.42 -1.51 15.80
C ASP A 333 -24.86 -1.00 14.43
N MET A 334 -24.56 0.26 14.12
CA MET A 334 -24.85 0.87 12.81
C MET A 334 -24.14 0.11 11.70
N ILE A 335 -22.85 -0.18 11.89
CA ILE A 335 -22.04 -0.93 10.91
C ILE A 335 -22.58 -2.35 10.73
N LEU A 336 -22.85 -3.09 11.81
CA LEU A 336 -23.39 -4.44 11.74
C LEU A 336 -24.74 -4.49 10.99
N LYS A 337 -25.62 -3.54 11.27
CA LYS A 337 -26.93 -3.41 10.57
C LYS A 337 -26.76 -3.13 9.07
N GLU A 338 -25.79 -2.31 8.69
CA GLU A 338 -25.46 -2.03 7.28
C GLU A 338 -25.08 -3.32 6.52
N PHE A 339 -24.41 -4.25 7.18
CA PHE A 339 -24.05 -5.55 6.61
C PHE A 339 -25.09 -6.65 6.83
N GLY A 340 -26.27 -6.29 7.33
CA GLY A 340 -27.39 -7.22 7.55
C GLY A 340 -27.17 -8.20 8.72
N LEU A 341 -26.30 -7.85 9.67
CA LEU A 341 -26.00 -8.67 10.83
C LEU A 341 -26.83 -8.21 12.05
N PRO A 342 -27.19 -9.15 12.96
CA PRO A 342 -27.78 -8.78 14.23
C PRO A 342 -26.78 -8.02 15.09
N THR A 343 -27.23 -7.08 15.92
CA THR A 343 -26.34 -6.33 16.82
C THR A 343 -25.98 -7.12 18.08
N LYS A 344 -26.88 -7.98 18.55
CA LYS A 344 -26.64 -8.83 19.72
C LYS A 344 -25.86 -10.09 19.35
N GLY A 345 -24.70 -10.27 20.00
CA GLY A 345 -23.87 -11.46 19.82
C GLY A 345 -23.09 -11.48 18.51
N SER A 346 -22.99 -10.35 17.83
CA SER A 346 -22.13 -10.14 16.68
C SER A 346 -20.88 -9.36 17.06
N HIS A 347 -19.80 -9.53 16.29
CA HIS A 347 -18.54 -8.83 16.51
C HIS A 347 -18.01 -8.29 15.19
N ILE A 348 -17.30 -7.16 15.28
CA ILE A 348 -16.46 -6.65 14.21
C ILE A 348 -15.03 -7.10 14.51
N ILE A 349 -14.40 -7.76 13.52
CA ILE A 349 -13.02 -8.24 13.62
C ILE A 349 -12.23 -7.59 12.51
N ASN A 350 -11.28 -6.73 12.87
CA ASN A 350 -10.43 -6.02 11.92
C ASN A 350 -8.94 -6.09 12.29
N GLY A 351 -8.08 -5.74 11.33
CA GLY A 351 -6.62 -5.71 11.43
C GLY A 351 -6.05 -4.30 11.31
N HIS A 352 -5.03 -4.14 10.46
CA HIS A 352 -4.37 -2.89 10.05
C HIS A 352 -3.66 -2.13 11.18
N MET A 353 -4.32 -1.92 12.33
CA MET A 353 -3.76 -1.20 13.47
C MET A 353 -3.21 -2.18 14.50
N PRO A 354 -1.87 -2.23 14.68
CA PRO A 354 -1.28 -3.15 15.64
C PRO A 354 -1.65 -2.76 17.07
N VAL A 355 -2.04 -3.76 17.87
CA VAL A 355 -2.31 -3.60 19.30
C VAL A 355 -0.98 -3.43 20.06
N LYS A 356 -0.82 -2.33 20.77
CA LYS A 356 0.38 -2.03 21.54
C LYS A 356 0.31 -2.66 22.94
N ILE A 357 0.42 -3.98 23.01
CA ILE A 357 0.36 -4.74 24.27
C ILE A 357 1.32 -4.19 25.32
N LYS A 358 2.53 -3.74 24.93
CA LYS A 358 3.50 -3.12 25.84
C LYS A 358 3.00 -1.82 26.47
N SER A 359 2.02 -1.14 25.87
CA SER A 359 1.37 0.07 26.38
C SER A 359 0.07 -0.23 27.13
N GLY A 360 -0.28 -1.51 27.34
CA GLY A 360 -1.50 -1.92 28.03
C GLY A 360 -2.75 -1.93 27.14
N GLU A 361 -2.63 -1.76 25.82
CA GLU A 361 -3.76 -1.89 24.92
C GLU A 361 -4.25 -3.35 24.85
N THR A 362 -5.56 -3.52 24.79
CA THR A 362 -6.19 -4.83 24.61
C THR A 362 -6.68 -4.99 23.16
N PRO A 363 -6.70 -6.21 22.61
CA PRO A 363 -7.27 -6.45 21.28
C PRO A 363 -8.80 -6.37 21.25
N ILE A 364 -9.46 -6.41 22.40
CA ILE A 364 -10.90 -6.29 22.53
C ILE A 364 -11.23 -4.87 22.96
N ARG A 365 -12.08 -4.22 22.20
CA ARG A 365 -12.67 -2.91 22.48
C ARG A 365 -14.15 -3.09 22.80
N ALA A 366 -14.79 -2.05 23.31
CA ALA A 366 -16.17 -2.11 23.86
C ALA A 366 -17.19 -2.84 22.99
#